data_2c69f129dcd630f6f8e683b5a0ca84e7
#
_entry.id   2c69f129dcd630f6f8e683b5a0ca84e7
#
_cell.length_a   1.000
_cell.length_b   1.000
_cell.length_c   1.000
_cell.angle_alpha   90.00
_cell.angle_beta   90.00
_cell.angle_gamma   90.00
#
_symmetry.space_group_name_H-M   'P 1'
#
loop_
_entity.id
_entity.type
_entity.pdbx_description
1 polymer ?
#
loop_
_entity_poly.entity_id
_entity_poly.type
_entity_poly.pdbx_seq_one_letter_code
_entity_poly.pdbx_strand_id
1 'polypeptide(L)'
;MASLELSGINKSYGDTIAVADIDLKIEDNEFFCIFGPPNCGKTTILRLLLGLVAPDTGEVRIGGKVVTDAPPKERNLAMVFQNLALFPHMTTRQNLAFPLTERKMEKSAVEARVNSVAETLHITPLLKKLPAHLSGGERQRVAIGRALVRDPGAFLMDEPIAALDARLREEMRVELKRLQREQNHTLVYVTHDQEEAMSVADRMAIFEDGRIRQVGTPADIYNRPNSRYVAELIGSPPMNFVDGTIGDGKFTATQENVTVSIDGVTESGAATLAIRPEDIEIRGSDQPGIDAKVYEVEPLGAFTIVDIIIGEKILKVQVAGQPEFELGSAVRLFLDPLNCHLFDGASGDVIAHAKQ
;
A
#
# COMPACT_ATOMS: atom_id res chain seq x y z
N MET A 1 1.65 -20.68 -11.65
CA MET A 1 1.60 -20.25 -10.25
C MET A 1 0.24 -20.57 -9.67
N ALA A 2 -0.16 -20.05 -8.54
CA ALA A 2 -1.42 -20.40 -7.91
C ALA A 2 -2.15 -19.17 -7.40
N SER A 3 -3.49 -19.12 -7.58
CA SER A 3 -4.36 -18.18 -6.90
C SER A 3 -4.39 -18.47 -5.39
N LEU A 4 -4.63 -17.44 -4.58
CA LEU A 4 -4.78 -17.54 -3.14
C LEU A 4 -6.15 -17.02 -2.74
N GLU A 5 -6.84 -17.72 -1.84
CA GLU A 5 -8.17 -17.33 -1.39
C GLU A 5 -8.32 -17.52 0.12
N LEU A 6 -8.87 -16.53 0.75
CA LEU A 6 -9.29 -16.52 2.15
C LEU A 6 -10.79 -16.29 2.17
N SER A 7 -11.55 -17.14 2.85
CA SER A 7 -13.02 -17.06 2.92
C SER A 7 -13.48 -17.09 4.37
N GLY A 8 -14.13 -16.02 4.83
CA GLY A 8 -14.68 -15.87 6.18
C GLY A 8 -13.64 -16.03 7.29
N ILE A 9 -12.40 -15.61 7.03
CA ILE A 9 -11.27 -15.81 7.95
C ILE A 9 -11.39 -14.91 9.17
N ASN A 10 -11.35 -15.55 10.35
CA ASN A 10 -11.20 -14.87 11.63
C ASN A 10 -9.99 -15.41 12.38
N LYS A 11 -9.26 -14.53 13.08
CA LYS A 11 -8.13 -14.90 13.95
C LYS A 11 -7.98 -13.94 15.11
N SER A 12 -7.95 -14.50 16.32
CA SER A 12 -7.68 -13.75 17.56
C SER A 12 -6.48 -14.34 18.29
N TYR A 13 -5.82 -13.52 19.09
CA TYR A 13 -4.77 -13.91 20.04
C TYR A 13 -5.19 -13.44 21.44
N GLY A 14 -5.67 -14.36 22.25
CA GLY A 14 -6.34 -14.00 23.52
C GLY A 14 -7.56 -13.11 23.23
N ASP A 15 -7.62 -11.96 23.86
CA ASP A 15 -8.72 -10.99 23.70
C ASP A 15 -8.54 -10.05 22.49
N THR A 16 -7.40 -10.15 21.79
CA THR A 16 -7.10 -9.27 20.66
C THR A 16 -7.51 -9.91 19.34
N ILE A 17 -8.44 -9.27 18.62
CA ILE A 17 -8.80 -9.64 17.26
C ILE A 17 -7.69 -9.16 16.34
N ALA A 18 -7.02 -10.10 15.68
CA ALA A 18 -5.96 -9.78 14.72
C ALA A 18 -6.50 -9.58 13.30
N VAL A 19 -7.47 -10.42 12.90
CA VAL A 19 -8.21 -10.28 11.65
C VAL A 19 -9.64 -10.79 11.85
N ALA A 20 -10.60 -10.11 11.22
CA ALA A 20 -12.02 -10.39 11.34
C ALA A 20 -12.72 -10.34 9.99
N ASP A 21 -13.44 -11.40 9.68
CA ASP A 21 -14.32 -11.51 8.52
C ASP A 21 -13.60 -11.17 7.20
N ILE A 22 -12.47 -11.83 6.97
CA ILE A 22 -11.66 -11.60 5.78
C ILE A 22 -12.11 -12.51 4.65
N ASP A 23 -12.63 -11.87 3.61
CA ASP A 23 -12.82 -12.45 2.28
C ASP A 23 -11.84 -11.78 1.31
N LEU A 24 -10.91 -12.55 0.77
CA LEU A 24 -9.87 -12.05 -0.13
C LEU A 24 -9.53 -13.08 -1.19
N LYS A 25 -9.57 -12.66 -2.45
CA LYS A 25 -9.10 -13.45 -3.59
C LYS A 25 -7.97 -12.73 -4.30
N ILE A 26 -6.84 -13.42 -4.43
CA ILE A 26 -5.66 -13.00 -5.18
C ILE A 26 -5.55 -13.92 -6.37
N GLU A 27 -5.52 -13.34 -7.56
CA GLU A 27 -5.52 -14.13 -8.79
C GLU A 27 -4.13 -14.71 -9.10
N ASP A 28 -4.11 -15.70 -9.98
CA ASP A 28 -2.82 -16.23 -10.47
C ASP A 28 -2.06 -15.15 -11.26
N ASN A 29 -0.74 -15.11 -11.09
CA ASN A 29 0.17 -14.13 -11.73
C ASN A 29 -0.09 -12.67 -11.32
N GLU A 30 -0.78 -12.42 -10.22
CA GLU A 30 -1.06 -11.10 -9.69
C GLU A 30 0.05 -10.62 -8.74
N PHE A 31 0.44 -9.34 -8.85
CA PHE A 31 1.16 -8.63 -7.80
C PHE A 31 0.16 -7.95 -6.89
N PHE A 32 -0.19 -8.62 -5.80
CA PHE A 32 -1.18 -8.12 -4.85
C PHE A 32 -0.52 -7.49 -3.63
N CYS A 33 -0.94 -6.26 -3.28
CA CYS A 33 -0.42 -5.56 -2.11
C CYS A 33 -1.43 -5.54 -0.97
N ILE A 34 -0.97 -5.77 0.26
CA ILE A 34 -1.72 -5.56 1.49
C ILE A 34 -1.13 -4.33 2.18
N PHE A 35 -1.89 -3.24 2.20
CA PHE A 35 -1.47 -1.94 2.71
C PHE A 35 -2.29 -1.53 3.95
N GLY A 36 -1.66 -0.84 4.89
CA GLY A 36 -2.31 -0.31 6.08
C GLY A 36 -1.31 0.04 7.18
N PRO A 37 -1.76 0.67 8.27
CA PRO A 37 -0.91 1.07 9.38
C PRO A 37 -0.24 -0.13 10.08
N PRO A 38 0.79 0.10 10.88
CA PRO A 38 1.37 -0.95 11.72
C PRO A 38 0.31 -1.64 12.60
N ASN A 39 0.49 -2.93 12.84
CA ASN A 39 -0.36 -3.77 13.71
C ASN A 39 -1.83 -3.94 13.29
N CYS A 40 -2.23 -3.58 12.06
CA CYS A 40 -3.60 -3.79 11.57
C CYS A 40 -3.91 -5.21 11.05
N GLY A 41 -3.02 -6.20 11.25
CA GLY A 41 -3.27 -7.61 10.90
C GLY A 41 -2.57 -8.13 9.63
N LYS A 42 -1.83 -7.31 8.87
CA LYS A 42 -1.17 -7.69 7.60
C LYS A 42 -0.27 -8.92 7.70
N THR A 43 0.65 -8.94 8.65
CA THR A 43 1.53 -10.10 8.89
C THR A 43 0.75 -11.35 9.28
N THR A 44 -0.40 -11.18 9.96
CA THR A 44 -1.28 -12.30 10.33
C THR A 44 -1.86 -12.96 9.08
N ILE A 45 -2.28 -12.18 8.07
CA ILE A 45 -2.72 -12.71 6.77
C ILE A 45 -1.64 -13.57 6.11
N LEU A 46 -0.40 -13.07 6.06
CA LEU A 46 0.71 -13.87 5.50
C LEU A 46 0.96 -15.17 6.27
N ARG A 47 0.88 -15.13 7.61
CA ARG A 47 1.06 -16.31 8.45
C ARG A 47 -0.07 -17.33 8.27
N LEU A 48 -1.31 -16.87 8.07
CA LEU A 48 -2.47 -17.72 7.77
C LEU A 48 -2.31 -18.40 6.40
N LEU A 49 -1.93 -17.65 5.36
CA LEU A 49 -1.66 -18.19 4.03
C LEU A 49 -0.53 -19.23 4.07
N LEU A 50 0.55 -18.93 4.79
CA LEU A 50 1.69 -19.83 4.90
C LEU A 50 1.41 -21.09 5.76
N GLY A 51 0.35 -21.06 6.60
CA GLY A 51 0.01 -22.13 7.54
C GLY A 51 0.87 -22.16 8.80
N LEU A 52 1.50 -21.03 9.14
CA LEU A 52 2.22 -20.87 10.43
C LEU A 52 1.25 -20.65 11.59
N VAL A 53 0.04 -20.19 11.28
CA VAL A 53 -1.06 -19.99 12.23
C VAL A 53 -2.32 -20.54 11.58
N ALA A 54 -3.12 -21.28 12.34
CA ALA A 54 -4.44 -21.72 11.91
C ALA A 54 -5.47 -20.60 12.15
N PRO A 55 -6.44 -20.39 11.26
CA PRO A 55 -7.57 -19.50 11.51
C PRO A 55 -8.45 -20.08 12.63
N ASP A 56 -9.21 -19.22 13.31
CA ASP A 56 -10.21 -19.66 14.28
C ASP A 56 -11.49 -20.09 13.57
N THR A 57 -11.82 -19.42 12.44
CA THR A 57 -12.88 -19.81 11.51
C THR A 57 -12.48 -19.44 10.08
N GLY A 58 -13.20 -20.01 9.12
CA GLY A 58 -12.99 -19.74 7.69
C GLY A 58 -12.05 -20.75 7.02
N GLU A 59 -11.80 -20.53 5.75
CA GLU A 59 -11.09 -21.46 4.88
C GLU A 59 -9.99 -20.76 4.06
N VAL A 60 -8.84 -21.45 3.93
CA VAL A 60 -7.72 -21.02 3.08
C VAL A 60 -7.62 -21.95 1.89
N ARG A 61 -7.55 -21.37 0.66
CA ARG A 61 -7.35 -22.13 -0.59
C ARG A 61 -6.12 -21.64 -1.33
N ILE A 62 -5.41 -22.58 -1.96
CA ILE A 62 -4.26 -22.33 -2.84
C ILE A 62 -4.48 -23.10 -4.13
N GLY A 63 -4.54 -22.41 -5.28
CA GLY A 63 -4.84 -23.03 -6.58
C GLY A 63 -6.16 -23.79 -6.56
N GLY A 64 -7.19 -23.26 -5.88
CA GLY A 64 -8.51 -23.86 -5.73
C GLY A 64 -8.58 -25.02 -4.72
N LYS A 65 -7.46 -25.49 -4.14
CA LYS A 65 -7.45 -26.57 -3.15
C LYS A 65 -7.52 -25.99 -1.74
N VAL A 66 -8.38 -26.58 -0.90
CA VAL A 66 -8.44 -26.28 0.54
C VAL A 66 -7.15 -26.73 1.21
N VAL A 67 -6.50 -25.82 1.92
CA VAL A 67 -5.23 -26.06 2.62
C VAL A 67 -5.25 -25.57 4.06
N THR A 68 -6.42 -25.29 4.62
CA THR A 68 -6.60 -24.72 5.96
C THR A 68 -5.78 -25.50 7.01
N ASP A 69 -5.87 -26.82 7.00
CA ASP A 69 -5.18 -27.72 7.95
C ASP A 69 -3.83 -28.24 7.43
N ALA A 70 -3.46 -27.88 6.19
CA ALA A 70 -2.20 -28.33 5.61
C ALA A 70 -1.00 -27.59 6.25
N PRO A 71 0.07 -28.33 6.63
CA PRO A 71 1.28 -27.72 7.18
C PRO A 71 2.02 -26.88 6.12
N PRO A 72 2.87 -25.91 6.53
CA PRO A 72 3.58 -25.00 5.61
C PRO A 72 4.36 -25.70 4.48
N LYS A 73 4.95 -26.86 4.75
CA LYS A 73 5.73 -27.63 3.75
C LYS A 73 4.89 -28.12 2.56
N GLU A 74 3.59 -28.32 2.77
CA GLU A 74 2.65 -28.84 1.74
C GLU A 74 1.99 -27.74 0.94
N ARG A 75 1.98 -26.47 1.44
CA ARG A 75 1.38 -25.33 0.77
C ARG A 75 2.22 -24.78 -0.40
N ASN A 76 3.48 -25.20 -0.50
CA ASN A 76 4.43 -24.77 -1.55
C ASN A 76 4.51 -23.25 -1.75
N LEU A 77 4.46 -22.48 -0.68
CA LEU A 77 4.68 -21.04 -0.68
C LEU A 77 6.13 -20.70 -0.28
N ALA A 78 6.65 -19.57 -0.75
CA ALA A 78 7.92 -19.01 -0.30
C ALA A 78 7.67 -17.69 0.41
N MET A 79 8.37 -17.45 1.54
CA MET A 79 8.22 -16.21 2.31
C MET A 79 9.55 -15.49 2.48
N VAL A 80 9.53 -14.18 2.30
CA VAL A 80 10.56 -13.24 2.75
C VAL A 80 10.05 -12.58 4.02
N PHE A 81 10.72 -12.84 5.13
CA PHE A 81 10.36 -12.30 6.45
C PHE A 81 10.96 -10.91 6.65
N GLN A 82 10.30 -10.06 7.41
CA GLN A 82 10.76 -8.73 7.79
C GLN A 82 12.17 -8.73 8.41
N ASN A 83 12.48 -9.72 9.24
CA ASN A 83 13.81 -9.90 9.87
C ASN A 83 14.81 -10.64 8.98
N LEU A 84 14.49 -10.84 7.68
CA LEU A 84 15.26 -11.54 6.66
C LEU A 84 15.55 -13.02 6.96
N ALA A 85 15.60 -13.43 8.21
CA ALA A 85 15.83 -14.80 8.69
C ALA A 85 17.01 -15.53 7.99
N LEU A 86 18.10 -14.81 7.67
CA LEU A 86 19.31 -15.43 7.09
C LEU A 86 20.04 -16.28 8.15
N PHE A 87 20.60 -17.40 7.71
CA PHE A 87 21.43 -18.24 8.57
C PHE A 87 22.81 -17.58 8.75
N PRO A 88 23.17 -17.12 9.95
CA PRO A 88 24.37 -16.29 10.14
C PRO A 88 25.67 -17.05 9.95
N HIS A 89 25.67 -18.36 10.13
CA HIS A 89 26.82 -19.27 9.97
C HIS A 89 27.00 -19.79 8.54
N MET A 90 26.09 -19.47 7.63
CA MET A 90 26.13 -19.87 6.23
C MET A 90 26.54 -18.70 5.36
N THR A 91 27.36 -18.96 4.34
CA THR A 91 27.69 -17.97 3.30
C THR A 91 26.42 -17.60 2.50
N THR A 92 26.48 -16.53 1.72
CA THR A 92 25.41 -16.15 0.78
C THR A 92 25.03 -17.32 -0.14
N ARG A 93 26.01 -17.99 -0.75
CA ARG A 93 25.78 -19.19 -1.58
C ARG A 93 25.04 -20.27 -0.81
N GLN A 94 25.44 -20.56 0.41
CA GLN A 94 24.80 -21.59 1.24
C GLN A 94 23.38 -21.20 1.65
N ASN A 95 23.13 -19.91 2.00
CA ASN A 95 21.80 -19.40 2.26
C ASN A 95 20.87 -19.57 1.05
N LEU A 96 21.35 -19.27 -0.16
CA LEU A 96 20.59 -19.47 -1.40
C LEU A 96 20.37 -20.94 -1.70
N ALA A 97 21.37 -21.80 -1.51
CA ALA A 97 21.30 -23.22 -1.82
C ALA A 97 20.42 -24.00 -0.83
N PHE A 98 20.30 -23.55 0.42
CA PHE A 98 19.65 -24.26 1.52
C PHE A 98 18.26 -24.82 1.16
N PRO A 99 17.31 -24.02 0.62
CA PRO A 99 15.97 -24.53 0.30
C PRO A 99 15.95 -25.62 -0.76
N LEU A 100 16.95 -25.67 -1.63
CA LEU A 100 17.06 -26.65 -2.70
C LEU A 100 17.73 -27.93 -2.21
N THR A 101 18.74 -27.80 -1.33
CA THR A 101 19.42 -28.95 -0.71
C THR A 101 18.49 -29.72 0.23
N GLU A 102 17.64 -29.01 1.01
CA GLU A 102 16.61 -29.64 1.83
C GLU A 102 15.58 -30.42 1.01
N ARG A 103 15.33 -30.02 -0.23
CA ARG A 103 14.50 -30.75 -1.19
C ARG A 103 15.24 -31.88 -1.90
N LYS A 104 16.52 -32.13 -1.53
CA LYS A 104 17.39 -33.17 -2.11
C LYS A 104 17.56 -33.03 -3.62
N MET A 105 17.56 -31.78 -4.13
CA MET A 105 17.85 -31.52 -5.54
C MET A 105 19.31 -31.92 -5.90
N GLU A 106 19.50 -32.28 -7.14
CA GLU A 106 20.82 -32.63 -7.68
C GLU A 106 21.77 -31.42 -7.60
N LYS A 107 23.03 -31.66 -7.22
CA LYS A 107 24.01 -30.60 -6.90
C LYS A 107 24.25 -29.64 -8.08
N SER A 108 24.31 -30.16 -9.31
CA SER A 108 24.50 -29.34 -10.51
C SER A 108 23.31 -28.42 -10.76
N ALA A 109 22.08 -28.90 -10.51
CA ALA A 109 20.86 -28.08 -10.63
C ALA A 109 20.81 -27.00 -9.55
N VAL A 110 21.24 -27.32 -8.32
CA VAL A 110 21.37 -26.34 -7.22
C VAL A 110 22.35 -25.24 -7.62
N GLU A 111 23.54 -25.58 -8.12
CA GLU A 111 24.55 -24.61 -8.50
C GLU A 111 24.07 -23.73 -9.66
N ALA A 112 23.46 -24.29 -10.68
CA ALA A 112 22.91 -23.55 -11.81
C ALA A 112 21.85 -22.52 -11.35
N ARG A 113 20.90 -22.96 -10.49
CA ARG A 113 19.82 -22.10 -10.00
C ARG A 113 20.34 -20.99 -9.09
N VAL A 114 21.28 -21.30 -8.18
CA VAL A 114 21.92 -20.30 -7.32
C VAL A 114 22.67 -19.24 -8.13
N ASN A 115 23.43 -19.64 -9.15
CA ASN A 115 24.17 -18.70 -9.99
C ASN A 115 23.20 -17.81 -10.78
N SER A 116 22.16 -18.37 -11.41
CA SER A 116 21.14 -17.61 -12.14
C SER A 116 20.48 -16.54 -11.27
N VAL A 117 20.02 -16.90 -10.06
CA VAL A 117 19.39 -15.95 -9.14
C VAL A 117 20.40 -14.92 -8.62
N ALA A 118 21.66 -15.33 -8.38
CA ALA A 118 22.70 -14.40 -7.94
C ALA A 118 23.05 -13.36 -9.04
N GLU A 119 23.01 -13.73 -10.29
CA GLU A 119 23.18 -12.81 -11.44
C GLU A 119 22.00 -11.83 -11.53
N THR A 120 20.77 -12.36 -11.50
CA THR A 120 19.54 -11.54 -11.54
C THR A 120 19.50 -10.47 -10.45
N LEU A 121 19.93 -10.81 -9.23
CA LEU A 121 19.91 -9.87 -8.09
C LEU A 121 21.22 -9.10 -7.91
N HIS A 122 22.18 -9.24 -8.84
CA HIS A 122 23.51 -8.58 -8.76
C HIS A 122 24.26 -8.88 -7.45
N ILE A 123 24.14 -10.12 -6.93
CA ILE A 123 24.81 -10.58 -5.69
C ILE A 123 25.92 -11.61 -5.95
N THR A 124 26.28 -11.84 -7.18
CA THR A 124 27.36 -12.78 -7.55
C THR A 124 28.69 -12.52 -6.80
N PRO A 125 29.14 -11.25 -6.64
CA PRO A 125 30.37 -10.94 -5.87
C PRO A 125 30.25 -11.28 -4.38
N LEU A 126 29.02 -11.41 -3.87
CA LEU A 126 28.72 -11.63 -2.45
C LEU A 126 28.65 -13.10 -2.07
N LEU A 127 28.64 -14.04 -3.03
CA LEU A 127 28.36 -15.45 -2.81
C LEU A 127 29.25 -16.12 -1.74
N LYS A 128 30.47 -15.62 -1.52
CA LYS A 128 31.41 -16.15 -0.51
C LYS A 128 31.30 -15.47 0.84
N LYS A 129 30.59 -14.33 0.94
CA LYS A 129 30.48 -13.56 2.20
C LYS A 129 29.44 -14.19 3.15
N LEU A 130 29.71 -14.03 4.46
CA LEU A 130 28.73 -14.32 5.52
C LEU A 130 27.77 -13.12 5.70
N PRO A 131 26.54 -13.32 6.20
CA PRO A 131 25.57 -12.24 6.45
C PRO A 131 26.13 -11.09 7.29
N ALA A 132 27.02 -11.37 8.24
CA ALA A 132 27.66 -10.34 9.06
C ALA A 132 28.56 -9.35 8.27
N HIS A 133 29.01 -9.76 7.08
CA HIS A 133 29.87 -8.94 6.21
C HIS A 133 29.10 -8.30 5.04
N LEU A 134 27.78 -8.30 5.12
CA LEU A 134 26.87 -7.71 4.13
C LEU A 134 26.25 -6.42 4.69
N SER A 135 26.07 -5.42 3.82
CA SER A 135 25.23 -4.25 4.13
C SER A 135 23.74 -4.66 4.33
N GLY A 136 22.92 -3.77 4.85
CA GLY A 136 21.48 -4.00 4.99
C GLY A 136 20.82 -4.43 3.67
N GLY A 137 21.07 -3.66 2.60
CA GLY A 137 20.55 -3.96 1.28
C GLY A 137 21.08 -5.25 0.65
N GLU A 138 22.38 -5.56 0.87
CA GLU A 138 22.96 -6.82 0.41
C GLU A 138 22.30 -8.02 1.11
N ARG A 139 22.08 -7.96 2.45
CA ARG A 139 21.34 -8.99 3.19
C ARG A 139 19.93 -9.18 2.66
N GLN A 140 19.25 -8.09 2.33
CA GLN A 140 17.88 -8.12 1.84
C GLN A 140 17.79 -8.79 0.47
N ARG A 141 18.68 -8.44 -0.48
CA ARG A 141 18.78 -9.13 -1.78
C ARG A 141 19.07 -10.62 -1.62
N VAL A 142 19.89 -11.02 -0.67
CA VAL A 142 20.14 -12.42 -0.37
C VAL A 142 18.88 -13.12 0.16
N ALA A 143 18.09 -12.47 1.03
CA ALA A 143 16.84 -13.02 1.55
C ALA A 143 15.78 -13.19 0.43
N ILE A 144 15.65 -12.21 -0.45
CA ILE A 144 14.80 -12.30 -1.65
C ILE A 144 15.28 -13.44 -2.55
N GLY A 145 16.60 -13.51 -2.82
CA GLY A 145 17.20 -14.57 -3.62
C GLY A 145 16.93 -15.96 -3.06
N ARG A 146 16.96 -16.13 -1.72
CA ARG A 146 16.64 -17.41 -1.08
C ARG A 146 15.17 -17.84 -1.30
N ALA A 147 14.27 -16.89 -1.48
CA ALA A 147 12.91 -17.22 -1.89
C ALA A 147 12.84 -17.54 -3.40
N LEU A 148 13.50 -16.76 -4.25
CA LEU A 148 13.46 -16.91 -5.71
C LEU A 148 14.15 -18.18 -6.25
N VAL A 149 15.10 -18.76 -5.52
CA VAL A 149 15.72 -20.05 -5.94
C VAL A 149 14.72 -21.18 -5.96
N ARG A 150 13.63 -21.07 -5.19
CA ARG A 150 12.52 -22.04 -5.21
C ARG A 150 11.62 -21.78 -6.42
N ASP A 151 10.74 -22.73 -6.70
CA ASP A 151 9.63 -22.58 -7.64
C ASP A 151 8.31 -22.81 -6.86
N PRO A 152 7.88 -21.81 -6.06
CA PRO A 152 6.68 -21.92 -5.25
C PRO A 152 5.42 -21.60 -6.05
N GLY A 153 4.26 -21.97 -5.51
CA GLY A 153 2.96 -21.57 -6.04
C GLY A 153 2.73 -20.06 -5.94
N ALA A 154 3.24 -19.41 -4.90
CA ALA A 154 3.24 -17.96 -4.75
C ALA A 154 4.36 -17.50 -3.79
N PHE A 155 4.73 -16.22 -3.91
CA PHE A 155 5.65 -15.53 -3.00
C PHE A 155 4.89 -14.66 -2.02
N LEU A 156 5.26 -14.73 -0.75
CA LEU A 156 4.76 -13.87 0.32
C LEU A 156 5.91 -12.99 0.81
N MET A 157 5.74 -11.68 0.87
CA MET A 157 6.79 -10.74 1.25
C MET A 157 6.28 -9.79 2.33
N ASP A 158 6.88 -9.84 3.52
CA ASP A 158 6.53 -9.00 4.67
C ASP A 158 7.54 -7.87 4.81
N GLU A 159 7.18 -6.67 4.35
CA GLU A 159 8.01 -5.46 4.32
C GLU A 159 9.44 -5.70 3.76
N PRO A 160 9.57 -6.31 2.57
CA PRO A 160 10.84 -6.87 2.13
C PRO A 160 11.91 -5.82 1.80
N ILE A 161 11.58 -4.53 1.65
CA ILE A 161 12.53 -3.47 1.31
C ILE A 161 12.53 -2.31 2.31
N ALA A 162 11.83 -2.43 3.45
CA ALA A 162 11.71 -1.36 4.44
C ALA A 162 13.07 -0.92 5.05
N ALA A 163 14.04 -1.84 5.16
CA ALA A 163 15.36 -1.54 5.72
C ALA A 163 16.38 -0.96 4.71
N LEU A 164 15.96 -0.68 3.47
CA LEU A 164 16.81 -0.11 2.43
C LEU A 164 16.82 1.42 2.46
N ASP A 165 17.90 2.03 1.99
CA ASP A 165 17.91 3.45 1.65
C ASP A 165 16.96 3.75 0.46
N ALA A 166 16.60 5.03 0.29
CA ALA A 166 15.59 5.45 -0.68
C ALA A 166 15.93 5.02 -2.13
N ARG A 167 17.20 5.18 -2.54
CA ARG A 167 17.64 4.82 -3.89
C ARG A 167 17.54 3.32 -4.14
N LEU A 168 18.04 2.52 -3.21
CA LEU A 168 18.02 1.07 -3.35
C LEU A 168 16.59 0.52 -3.25
N ARG A 169 15.72 1.18 -2.48
CA ARG A 169 14.30 0.85 -2.40
C ARG A 169 13.61 1.04 -3.76
N GLU A 170 13.86 2.15 -4.44
CA GLU A 170 13.35 2.41 -5.78
C GLU A 170 13.84 1.37 -6.80
N GLU A 171 15.15 1.10 -6.83
CA GLU A 171 15.74 0.06 -7.70
C GLU A 171 15.08 -1.31 -7.45
N MET A 172 14.86 -1.68 -6.18
CA MET A 172 14.26 -2.97 -5.81
C MET A 172 12.77 -3.06 -6.15
N ARG A 173 12.00 -1.97 -6.06
CA ARG A 173 10.60 -1.94 -6.50
C ARG A 173 10.49 -2.30 -7.99
N VAL A 174 11.28 -1.62 -8.82
CA VAL A 174 11.31 -1.88 -10.27
C VAL A 174 11.71 -3.34 -10.55
N GLU A 175 12.73 -3.85 -9.86
CA GLU A 175 13.24 -5.20 -10.07
C GLU A 175 12.22 -6.27 -9.64
N LEU A 176 11.54 -6.10 -8.49
CA LEU A 176 10.50 -7.04 -8.06
C LEU A 176 9.32 -7.08 -9.04
N LYS A 177 8.89 -5.91 -9.54
CA LYS A 177 7.81 -5.85 -10.55
C LYS A 177 8.24 -6.48 -11.86
N ARG A 178 9.49 -6.26 -12.29
CA ARG A 178 10.06 -6.90 -13.48
C ARG A 178 10.08 -8.42 -13.35
N LEU A 179 10.62 -8.93 -12.23
CA LEU A 179 10.69 -10.37 -11.97
C LEU A 179 9.30 -11.03 -11.92
N GLN A 180 8.34 -10.36 -11.29
CA GLN A 180 6.96 -10.85 -11.24
C GLN A 180 6.37 -11.00 -12.65
N ARG A 181 6.55 -9.99 -13.52
CA ARG A 181 6.03 -10.00 -14.89
C ARG A 181 6.73 -11.02 -15.78
N GLU A 182 8.07 -11.04 -15.76
CA GLU A 182 8.86 -11.93 -16.64
C GLU A 182 8.66 -13.41 -16.32
N GLN A 183 8.44 -13.74 -15.05
CA GLN A 183 8.30 -15.13 -14.60
C GLN A 183 6.85 -15.51 -14.28
N ASN A 184 5.89 -14.61 -14.50
CA ASN A 184 4.46 -14.80 -14.21
C ASN A 184 4.23 -15.29 -12.76
N HIS A 185 4.88 -14.65 -11.78
CA HIS A 185 4.74 -15.03 -10.38
C HIS A 185 3.51 -14.40 -9.73
N THR A 186 2.79 -15.19 -8.91
CA THR A 186 1.85 -14.66 -7.93
C THR A 186 2.64 -14.14 -6.74
N LEU A 187 2.46 -12.89 -6.37
CA LEU A 187 3.21 -12.23 -5.31
C LEU A 187 2.27 -11.47 -4.38
N VAL A 188 2.34 -11.77 -3.08
CA VAL A 188 1.64 -11.03 -2.02
C VAL A 188 2.66 -10.19 -1.27
N TYR A 189 2.47 -8.89 -1.31
CA TYR A 189 3.40 -7.91 -0.78
C TYR A 189 2.75 -7.12 0.34
N VAL A 190 3.32 -7.16 1.53
CA VAL A 190 2.87 -6.36 2.68
C VAL A 190 3.78 -5.18 2.84
N THR A 191 3.21 -3.99 2.96
CA THR A 191 3.92 -2.75 3.26
C THR A 191 3.03 -1.76 4.01
N HIS A 192 3.66 -0.79 4.67
CA HIS A 192 3.03 0.43 5.18
C HIS A 192 3.49 1.67 4.39
N ASP A 193 4.31 1.49 3.36
CA ASP A 193 4.77 2.56 2.47
C ASP A 193 3.82 2.68 1.27
N GLN A 194 3.19 3.86 1.14
CA GLN A 194 2.23 4.13 0.07
C GLN A 194 2.87 4.09 -1.32
N GLU A 195 4.08 4.65 -1.47
CA GLU A 195 4.75 4.69 -2.77
C GLU A 195 5.08 3.27 -3.24
N GLU A 196 5.47 2.38 -2.31
CA GLU A 196 5.66 0.97 -2.63
C GLU A 196 4.37 0.36 -3.15
N ALA A 197 3.28 0.44 -2.35
CA ALA A 197 2.01 -0.16 -2.70
C ALA A 197 1.47 0.35 -4.05
N MET A 198 1.46 1.67 -4.25
CA MET A 198 0.93 2.31 -5.46
C MET A 198 1.74 1.99 -6.71
N SER A 199 3.07 1.81 -6.58
CA SER A 199 3.96 1.63 -7.74
C SER A 199 4.03 0.18 -8.24
N VAL A 200 3.87 -0.83 -7.36
CA VAL A 200 4.10 -2.23 -7.73
C VAL A 200 2.82 -3.05 -7.87
N ALA A 201 1.73 -2.69 -7.18
CA ALA A 201 0.54 -3.52 -7.16
C ALA A 201 -0.25 -3.51 -8.47
N ASP A 202 -0.79 -4.66 -8.86
CA ASP A 202 -1.87 -4.75 -9.85
C ASP A 202 -3.21 -4.47 -9.16
N ARG A 203 -3.41 -5.04 -7.97
CA ARG A 203 -4.49 -4.69 -7.02
C ARG A 203 -3.93 -4.64 -5.61
N MET A 204 -4.63 -3.89 -4.75
CA MET A 204 -4.27 -3.79 -3.35
C MET A 204 -5.49 -3.83 -2.44
N ALA A 205 -5.29 -4.29 -1.21
CA ALA A 205 -6.27 -4.24 -0.13
C ALA A 205 -5.82 -3.24 0.94
N ILE A 206 -6.72 -2.35 1.32
CA ILE A 206 -6.53 -1.42 2.43
C ILE A 206 -7.04 -2.07 3.72
N PHE A 207 -6.17 -2.18 4.71
CA PHE A 207 -6.47 -2.77 6.01
C PHE A 207 -6.65 -1.70 7.09
N GLU A 208 -7.68 -1.90 7.92
CA GLU A 208 -7.93 -1.15 9.15
C GLU A 208 -8.43 -2.12 10.22
N ASP A 209 -7.80 -2.13 11.37
CA ASP A 209 -8.22 -2.88 12.58
C ASP A 209 -8.64 -4.35 12.29
N GLY A 210 -7.80 -5.06 11.53
CA GLY A 210 -8.03 -6.46 11.20
C GLY A 210 -9.09 -6.71 10.11
N ARG A 211 -9.59 -5.69 9.44
CA ARG A 211 -10.59 -5.79 8.37
C ARG A 211 -10.06 -5.22 7.05
N ILE A 212 -10.62 -5.70 5.96
CA ILE A 212 -10.42 -5.09 4.64
C ILE A 212 -11.44 -3.97 4.48
N ARG A 213 -10.97 -2.74 4.22
CA ARG A 213 -11.82 -1.58 3.94
C ARG A 213 -12.11 -1.44 2.46
N GLN A 214 -11.11 -1.64 1.61
CA GLN A 214 -11.27 -1.55 0.17
C GLN A 214 -10.30 -2.48 -0.54
N VAL A 215 -10.72 -3.06 -1.65
CA VAL A 215 -9.87 -3.77 -2.61
C VAL A 215 -10.09 -3.17 -3.99
N GLY A 216 -9.01 -2.84 -4.69
CA GLY A 216 -9.08 -2.27 -6.03
C GLY A 216 -7.70 -2.12 -6.65
N THR A 217 -7.63 -1.59 -7.87
CA THR A 217 -6.36 -1.13 -8.43
C THR A 217 -5.86 0.09 -7.65
N PRO A 218 -4.56 0.40 -7.67
CA PRO A 218 -4.04 1.64 -7.06
C PRO A 218 -4.80 2.88 -7.54
N ALA A 219 -5.12 2.97 -8.83
CA ALA A 219 -5.89 4.07 -9.40
C ALA A 219 -7.32 4.15 -8.83
N ASP A 220 -8.02 3.02 -8.70
CA ASP A 220 -9.36 2.99 -8.10
C ASP A 220 -9.35 3.48 -6.65
N ILE A 221 -8.38 3.02 -5.85
CA ILE A 221 -8.27 3.40 -4.44
C ILE A 221 -7.93 4.88 -4.28
N TYR A 222 -7.05 5.42 -5.14
CA TYR A 222 -6.70 6.82 -5.12
C TYR A 222 -7.85 7.73 -5.55
N ASN A 223 -8.49 7.40 -6.69
CA ASN A 223 -9.50 8.25 -7.31
C ASN A 223 -10.91 8.01 -6.75
N ARG A 224 -11.19 6.82 -6.20
CA ARG A 224 -12.52 6.41 -5.73
C ARG A 224 -12.45 5.73 -4.35
N PRO A 225 -11.95 6.43 -3.32
CA PRO A 225 -11.92 5.88 -1.97
C PRO A 225 -13.36 5.64 -1.48
N ASN A 226 -13.63 4.43 -0.96
CA ASN A 226 -14.97 4.07 -0.51
C ASN A 226 -15.32 4.62 0.89
N SER A 227 -14.36 5.21 1.58
CA SER A 227 -14.55 5.78 2.91
C SER A 227 -13.57 6.93 3.17
N ARG A 228 -13.92 7.78 4.14
CA ARG A 228 -13.03 8.84 4.65
C ARG A 228 -11.69 8.27 5.11
N TYR A 229 -11.70 7.10 5.77
CA TYR A 229 -10.47 6.43 6.20
C TYR A 229 -9.51 6.14 5.04
N VAL A 230 -10.01 5.55 3.95
CA VAL A 230 -9.18 5.25 2.77
C VAL A 230 -8.69 6.55 2.12
N ALA A 231 -9.55 7.57 2.03
CA ALA A 231 -9.20 8.87 1.46
C ALA A 231 -8.10 9.60 2.26
N GLU A 232 -8.11 9.47 3.59
CA GLU A 232 -7.12 10.05 4.50
C GLU A 232 -5.80 9.28 4.47
N LEU A 233 -5.87 7.95 4.35
CA LEU A 233 -4.70 7.08 4.38
C LEU A 233 -3.87 7.15 3.08
N ILE A 234 -4.51 7.44 1.95
CA ILE A 234 -3.88 7.43 0.61
C ILE A 234 -3.75 8.87 0.07
N GLY A 235 -2.52 9.28 -0.19
CA GLY A 235 -2.13 10.60 -0.69
C GLY A 235 -1.01 11.21 0.15
N SER A 236 -0.09 11.93 -0.49
CA SER A 236 1.00 12.65 0.17
C SER A 236 1.22 13.99 -0.53
N PRO A 237 0.71 15.08 0.04
CA PRO A 237 -0.09 15.18 1.29
C PRO A 237 -1.43 14.44 1.25
N PRO A 238 -2.03 14.12 2.41
CA PRO A 238 -3.35 13.50 2.45
C PRO A 238 -4.44 14.45 1.90
N MET A 239 -5.61 13.87 1.57
CA MET A 239 -6.78 14.60 1.12
C MET A 239 -7.21 15.63 2.17
N ASN A 240 -7.68 16.79 1.73
CA ASN A 240 -8.27 17.80 2.60
C ASN A 240 -9.73 17.45 2.92
N PHE A 241 -10.15 17.66 4.16
CA PHE A 241 -11.51 17.39 4.61
C PHE A 241 -12.14 18.66 5.20
N VAL A 242 -13.38 18.97 4.83
CA VAL A 242 -14.16 20.07 5.36
C VAL A 242 -15.51 19.52 5.83
N ASP A 243 -15.80 19.64 7.13
CA ASP A 243 -17.04 19.13 7.73
C ASP A 243 -18.18 20.13 7.54
N GLY A 244 -19.39 19.63 7.22
CA GLY A 244 -20.53 20.48 6.90
C GLY A 244 -21.83 19.69 6.78
N THR A 245 -22.72 20.21 5.99
CA THR A 245 -24.02 19.57 5.67
C THR A 245 -24.24 19.57 4.17
N ILE A 246 -24.90 18.51 3.68
CA ILE A 246 -25.40 18.42 2.30
C ILE A 246 -26.92 18.52 2.31
N GLY A 247 -27.47 19.23 1.35
CA GLY A 247 -28.91 19.31 1.11
C GLY A 247 -29.18 19.95 -0.25
N ASP A 248 -30.16 19.44 -0.98
CA ASP A 248 -30.54 19.89 -2.32
C ASP A 248 -29.35 19.98 -3.31
N GLY A 249 -28.43 19.01 -3.25
CA GLY A 249 -27.23 18.98 -4.08
C GLY A 249 -26.19 20.04 -3.76
N LYS A 250 -26.27 20.67 -2.56
CA LYS A 250 -25.37 21.74 -2.14
C LYS A 250 -24.73 21.41 -0.80
N PHE A 251 -23.40 21.32 -0.80
CA PHE A 251 -22.62 21.23 0.42
C PHE A 251 -22.38 22.64 1.01
N THR A 252 -22.51 22.76 2.33
CA THR A 252 -22.21 23.98 3.08
C THR A 252 -21.39 23.62 4.30
N ALA A 253 -20.19 24.21 4.42
CA ALA A 253 -19.32 23.99 5.57
C ALA A 253 -19.92 24.56 6.87
N THR A 254 -19.61 23.93 8.00
CA THR A 254 -20.14 24.31 9.30
C THR A 254 -19.50 25.60 9.86
N GLN A 255 -18.20 25.77 9.65
CA GLN A 255 -17.43 26.88 10.24
C GLN A 255 -16.77 27.78 9.20
N GLU A 256 -16.38 27.21 8.06
CA GLU A 256 -15.72 27.90 6.96
C GLU A 256 -16.76 28.42 5.97
N ASN A 257 -16.49 29.58 5.35
CA ASN A 257 -17.38 30.10 4.31
C ASN A 257 -17.22 29.34 2.97
N VAL A 258 -17.36 28.02 3.02
CA VAL A 258 -17.25 27.11 1.89
C VAL A 258 -18.62 26.61 1.49
N THR A 259 -18.96 26.80 0.22
CA THR A 259 -20.18 26.28 -0.37
C THR A 259 -19.84 25.70 -1.74
N VAL A 260 -20.20 24.42 -1.98
CA VAL A 260 -19.93 23.72 -3.23
C VAL A 260 -21.22 23.02 -3.70
N SER A 261 -21.58 23.21 -4.96
CA SER A 261 -22.70 22.50 -5.58
C SER A 261 -22.21 21.19 -6.13
N ILE A 262 -22.83 20.07 -5.70
CA ILE A 262 -22.43 18.72 -6.11
C ILE A 262 -23.64 18.08 -6.83
N ASP A 263 -23.53 17.96 -8.14
CA ASP A 263 -24.63 17.45 -8.97
C ASP A 263 -24.92 15.97 -8.69
N GLY A 264 -26.21 15.62 -8.68
CA GLY A 264 -26.69 14.25 -8.59
C GLY A 264 -26.74 13.68 -7.18
N VAL A 265 -26.43 14.47 -6.14
CA VAL A 265 -26.58 14.10 -4.73
C VAL A 265 -27.99 14.48 -4.27
N THR A 266 -28.72 13.49 -3.77
CA THR A 266 -30.09 13.65 -3.23
C THR A 266 -30.13 13.51 -1.71
N GLU A 267 -29.07 13.01 -1.12
CA GLU A 267 -28.88 12.83 0.32
C GLU A 267 -28.87 14.20 1.02
N SER A 268 -29.35 14.20 2.27
CA SER A 268 -29.36 15.38 3.14
C SER A 268 -28.91 15.01 4.53
N GLY A 269 -28.04 15.83 5.13
CA GLY A 269 -27.56 15.58 6.49
C GLY A 269 -26.12 16.03 6.70
N ALA A 270 -25.50 15.57 7.79
CA ALA A 270 -24.10 15.81 8.08
C ALA A 270 -23.23 15.13 7.01
N ALA A 271 -22.27 15.86 6.49
CA ALA A 271 -21.36 15.37 5.43
C ALA A 271 -19.98 15.97 5.58
N THR A 272 -18.98 15.28 5.06
CA THR A 272 -17.61 15.78 4.92
C THR A 272 -17.26 15.91 3.46
N LEU A 273 -16.96 17.12 3.01
CA LEU A 273 -16.38 17.38 1.69
C LEU A 273 -14.89 17.04 1.72
N ALA A 274 -14.42 16.35 0.72
CA ALA A 274 -13.01 16.00 0.59
C ALA A 274 -12.48 16.32 -0.80
N ILE A 275 -11.25 16.85 -0.87
CA ILE A 275 -10.59 17.22 -2.11
C ILE A 275 -9.08 17.01 -2.02
N ARG A 276 -8.47 16.53 -3.08
CA ARG A 276 -7.01 16.33 -3.14
C ARG A 276 -6.29 17.67 -3.14
N PRO A 277 -5.06 17.75 -2.56
CA PRO A 277 -4.25 18.97 -2.58
C PRO A 277 -3.95 19.50 -3.99
N GLU A 278 -3.73 18.60 -4.95
CA GLU A 278 -3.47 18.92 -6.37
C GLU A 278 -4.70 19.41 -7.15
N ASP A 279 -5.91 19.17 -6.62
CA ASP A 279 -7.17 19.57 -7.25
C ASP A 279 -7.70 20.91 -6.75
N ILE A 280 -6.99 21.55 -5.83
CA ILE A 280 -7.31 22.88 -5.33
C ILE A 280 -6.50 23.92 -6.12
N GLU A 281 -7.20 24.92 -6.68
CA GLU A 281 -6.55 26.01 -7.39
C GLU A 281 -6.43 27.25 -6.50
N ILE A 282 -5.21 27.83 -6.42
CA ILE A 282 -4.95 29.12 -5.79
C ILE A 282 -5.09 30.21 -6.85
N ARG A 283 -5.97 31.17 -6.61
CA ARG A 283 -6.28 32.31 -7.50
C ARG A 283 -5.89 33.64 -6.86
N GLY A 284 -5.74 34.65 -7.67
CA GLY A 284 -5.53 36.02 -7.18
C GLY A 284 -6.73 36.55 -6.38
N SER A 285 -6.49 37.47 -5.47
CA SER A 285 -7.50 38.01 -4.55
C SER A 285 -8.67 38.76 -5.26
N ASP A 286 -8.48 39.12 -6.52
CA ASP A 286 -9.46 39.76 -7.39
C ASP A 286 -10.35 38.76 -8.16
N GLN A 287 -10.06 37.46 -8.09
CA GLN A 287 -10.81 36.45 -8.81
C GLN A 287 -11.90 35.81 -7.91
N PRO A 288 -12.91 35.16 -8.52
CA PRO A 288 -13.93 34.46 -7.76
C PRO A 288 -13.35 33.22 -7.05
N GLY A 289 -13.78 33.01 -5.82
CA GLY A 289 -13.35 31.86 -4.99
C GLY A 289 -13.62 32.08 -3.50
N ILE A 290 -13.15 31.16 -2.68
CA ILE A 290 -13.26 31.19 -1.23
C ILE A 290 -12.15 32.11 -0.67
N ASP A 291 -12.49 33.04 0.22
CA ASP A 291 -11.52 33.90 0.91
C ASP A 291 -10.53 33.07 1.72
N ALA A 292 -9.24 33.28 1.49
CA ALA A 292 -8.18 32.50 2.10
C ALA A 292 -6.90 33.33 2.30
N LYS A 293 -5.97 32.80 3.11
CA LYS A 293 -4.66 33.42 3.33
C LYS A 293 -3.57 32.37 3.29
N VAL A 294 -2.45 32.72 2.66
CA VAL A 294 -1.23 31.89 2.67
C VAL A 294 -0.67 31.84 4.08
N TYR A 295 -0.48 30.62 4.62
CA TYR A 295 0.05 30.40 5.96
C TYR A 295 1.51 29.94 5.95
N GLU A 296 1.80 28.91 5.17
CA GLU A 296 3.15 28.31 5.05
C GLU A 296 3.41 27.90 3.60
N VAL A 297 4.68 27.90 3.18
CA VAL A 297 5.08 27.53 1.81
C VAL A 297 6.28 26.60 1.89
N GLU A 298 6.14 25.38 1.38
CA GLU A 298 7.16 24.32 1.39
C GLU A 298 7.51 23.94 -0.06
N PRO A 299 8.58 24.50 -0.67
CA PRO A 299 9.02 24.14 -2.01
C PRO A 299 9.79 22.80 -1.97
N LEU A 300 9.28 21.79 -2.69
CA LEU A 300 9.85 20.44 -2.77
C LEU A 300 10.51 20.14 -4.12
N GLY A 301 10.80 21.18 -4.92
CA GLY A 301 11.47 21.07 -6.21
C GLY A 301 10.49 20.89 -7.36
N ALA A 302 9.94 19.72 -7.57
CA ALA A 302 8.97 19.46 -8.65
C ALA A 302 7.62 20.14 -8.40
N PHE A 303 7.26 20.35 -7.15
CA PHE A 303 6.04 21.02 -6.71
C PHE A 303 6.27 21.75 -5.38
N THR A 304 5.31 22.59 -5.02
CA THR A 304 5.28 23.33 -3.74
C THR A 304 4.00 22.97 -3.00
N ILE A 305 4.12 22.66 -1.71
CA ILE A 305 2.97 22.55 -0.81
C ILE A 305 2.74 23.92 -0.21
N VAL A 306 1.50 24.41 -0.31
CA VAL A 306 1.08 25.67 0.27
C VAL A 306 -0.01 25.39 1.30
N ASP A 307 0.28 25.67 2.57
CA ASP A 307 -0.71 25.62 3.62
C ASP A 307 -1.53 26.93 3.59
N ILE A 308 -2.84 26.80 3.49
CA ILE A 308 -3.74 27.94 3.32
C ILE A 308 -4.82 27.90 4.40
N ILE A 309 -5.02 29.04 5.08
CA ILE A 309 -6.07 29.20 6.09
C ILE A 309 -7.37 29.67 5.43
N ILE A 310 -8.46 28.94 5.70
CA ILE A 310 -9.85 29.31 5.47
C ILE A 310 -10.59 29.28 6.80
N GLY A 311 -11.10 30.43 7.28
CA GLY A 311 -11.66 30.49 8.63
C GLY A 311 -10.64 30.08 9.69
N GLU A 312 -10.90 28.99 10.40
CA GLU A 312 -10.01 28.41 11.42
C GLU A 312 -9.25 27.17 10.92
N LYS A 313 -9.50 26.73 9.68
CA LYS A 313 -8.96 25.49 9.11
C LYS A 313 -7.81 25.76 8.18
N ILE A 314 -6.82 24.83 8.21
CA ILE A 314 -5.72 24.80 7.24
C ILE A 314 -6.02 23.73 6.19
N LEU A 315 -5.95 24.12 4.92
CA LEU A 315 -5.94 23.22 3.78
C LEU A 315 -4.55 23.18 3.15
N LYS A 316 -4.14 22.03 2.67
CA LYS A 316 -2.91 21.86 1.89
C LYS A 316 -3.23 21.92 0.41
N VAL A 317 -2.48 22.74 -0.31
CA VAL A 317 -2.59 22.85 -1.76
C VAL A 317 -1.27 22.50 -2.39
N GLN A 318 -1.29 21.61 -3.38
CA GLN A 318 -0.10 21.25 -4.14
C GLN A 318 -0.08 21.99 -5.47
N VAL A 319 0.95 22.79 -5.67
CA VAL A 319 1.12 23.60 -6.89
C VAL A 319 2.37 23.14 -7.65
N ALA A 320 2.25 22.95 -8.96
CA ALA A 320 3.38 22.53 -9.80
C ALA A 320 4.50 23.57 -9.81
N GLY A 321 5.75 23.11 -9.78
CA GLY A 321 6.94 23.96 -9.78
C GLY A 321 7.18 24.64 -8.43
N GLN A 322 7.78 25.85 -8.50
CA GLN A 322 8.17 26.64 -7.33
C GLN A 322 7.65 28.08 -7.46
N PRO A 323 6.31 28.29 -7.49
CA PRO A 323 5.75 29.64 -7.48
C PRO A 323 6.06 30.34 -6.16
N GLU A 324 6.28 31.66 -6.23
CA GLU A 324 6.49 32.48 -5.05
C GLU A 324 5.12 32.90 -4.45
N PHE A 325 4.96 32.68 -3.16
CA PHE A 325 3.81 33.15 -2.39
C PHE A 325 4.32 33.98 -1.20
N GLU A 326 3.70 35.14 -0.97
CA GLU A 326 3.99 35.95 0.21
C GLU A 326 3.17 35.43 1.41
N LEU A 327 3.82 35.15 2.52
CA LEU A 327 3.15 34.69 3.74
C LEU A 327 2.17 35.75 4.26
N GLY A 328 0.97 35.33 4.62
CA GLY A 328 -0.11 36.20 5.07
C GLY A 328 -0.86 36.91 3.94
N SER A 329 -0.43 36.76 2.69
CA SER A 329 -1.15 37.38 1.55
C SER A 329 -2.55 36.79 1.37
N ALA A 330 -3.49 37.65 0.97
CA ALA A 330 -4.86 37.25 0.66
C ALA A 330 -4.90 36.59 -0.73
N VAL A 331 -5.52 35.43 -0.80
CA VAL A 331 -5.73 34.62 -2.00
C VAL A 331 -7.17 34.14 -2.08
N ARG A 332 -7.55 33.58 -3.21
CA ARG A 332 -8.83 32.89 -3.40
C ARG A 332 -8.56 31.41 -3.67
N LEU A 333 -9.35 30.53 -3.05
CA LEU A 333 -9.35 29.11 -3.39
C LEU A 333 -10.53 28.79 -4.29
N PHE A 334 -10.26 28.00 -5.31
CA PHE A 334 -11.29 27.38 -6.12
C PHE A 334 -11.25 25.86 -5.93
N LEU A 335 -12.37 25.30 -5.50
CA LEU A 335 -12.62 23.88 -5.35
C LEU A 335 -13.52 23.48 -6.52
N ASP A 336 -12.96 22.75 -7.52
CA ASP A 336 -13.78 22.27 -8.63
C ASP A 336 -14.76 21.22 -8.08
N PRO A 337 -16.07 21.41 -8.21
CA PRO A 337 -17.06 20.44 -7.78
C PRO A 337 -16.88 19.06 -8.40
N LEU A 338 -16.30 18.98 -9.61
CA LEU A 338 -16.02 17.72 -10.30
C LEU A 338 -14.92 16.89 -9.61
N ASN A 339 -14.02 17.54 -8.85
CA ASN A 339 -12.91 16.91 -8.13
C ASN A 339 -13.21 16.69 -6.63
N CYS A 340 -14.41 17.05 -6.19
CA CYS A 340 -14.83 16.88 -4.80
C CYS A 340 -15.44 15.48 -4.57
N HIS A 341 -15.07 14.89 -3.45
CA HIS A 341 -15.73 13.70 -2.89
C HIS A 341 -16.61 14.12 -1.71
N LEU A 342 -17.63 13.33 -1.44
CA LEU A 342 -18.52 13.56 -0.30
C LEU A 342 -18.64 12.28 0.52
N PHE A 343 -18.41 12.38 1.81
CA PHE A 343 -18.54 11.28 2.76
C PHE A 343 -19.64 11.61 3.78
N ASP A 344 -20.33 10.58 4.26
CA ASP A 344 -21.27 10.69 5.37
C ASP A 344 -20.55 11.14 6.64
N GLY A 345 -21.07 12.14 7.31
CA GLY A 345 -20.44 12.76 8.48
C GLY A 345 -20.40 11.86 9.72
N ALA A 346 -21.24 10.82 9.79
CA ALA A 346 -21.32 9.90 10.92
C ALA A 346 -20.59 8.58 10.68
N SER A 347 -20.85 7.93 9.54
CA SER A 347 -20.22 6.64 9.18
C SER A 347 -18.86 6.78 8.51
N GLY A 348 -18.63 7.90 7.83
CA GLY A 348 -17.46 8.09 6.97
C GLY A 348 -17.52 7.34 5.63
N ASP A 349 -18.64 6.72 5.31
CA ASP A 349 -18.83 6.05 4.03
C ASP A 349 -19.02 7.06 2.90
N VAL A 350 -18.66 6.67 1.68
CA VAL A 350 -18.81 7.54 0.52
C VAL A 350 -20.27 7.79 0.18
N ILE A 351 -20.65 9.06 -0.03
CA ILE A 351 -21.95 9.48 -0.60
C ILE A 351 -21.77 9.71 -2.10
N ALA A 352 -20.74 10.43 -2.48
CA ALA A 352 -20.45 10.73 -3.88
C ALA A 352 -18.96 10.82 -4.15
N HIS A 353 -18.55 10.36 -5.33
CA HIS A 353 -17.19 10.53 -5.84
C HIS A 353 -17.08 11.73 -6.75
N ALA A 354 -15.86 12.27 -6.85
CA ALA A 354 -15.46 13.16 -7.93
C ALA A 354 -15.85 12.55 -9.29
N LYS A 355 -16.38 13.39 -10.18
CA LYS A 355 -16.67 12.98 -11.57
C LYS A 355 -15.35 13.05 -12.33
N GLN A 356 -14.86 11.94 -12.81
CA GLN A 356 -13.76 11.87 -13.78
C GLN A 356 -14.25 12.10 -15.18
#